data_a3d005138610a260ac7d989bbe083144
#
_entry.id   a3d005138610a260ac7d989bbe083144
#
_cell.length_a   1.000
_cell.length_b   1.000
_cell.length_c   1.000
_cell.angle_alpha   90.00
_cell.angle_beta   90.00
_cell.angle_gamma   90.00
#
_symmetry.space_group_name_H-M   'P 1'
#
loop_
_entity.id
_entity.type
_entity.pdbx_description
1 polymer ?
#
loop_
_entity_poly.entity_id
_entity_poly.type
_entity_poly.pdbx_seq_one_letter_code
_entity_poly.pdbx_strand_id
1 'polypeptide(L)'
;NNPGGLLEQAVQVSDLFLESGKPIVSTRGRRISSKFRSKRLFRYSAWSEVPMLVLVNRGSASASEIVTAALQQNQRALVIGQKTFGKGTVQSLAELKDGSGLKLTIGDYLTPSGEWINETGIMPDVVLQPVIINEKRYRLFPLTEKTDSSGPIPLPFLYDEETDEERISKANDLNSENLRKDYFINVAEELATVLWQKGLSDWEAIEGKIESLKTTQQEQIISRLSEHGVDWGMQAKALKAGTGHPEIQVSWSNDGQAWLDLPTEQMLSPGKISFLKIWVHNPTPSPMERLKAEVHSSSKDLDGLEFPLGVIHPGNNLTRIFNLSIAPGSLASVESFDLKILDHEEQTISGLQTHLLFSSQPGPRFSFTAEMHDDGDWESQGNGDGRVDPGETHAIRIRLNNESGYVSSKTLLRLTRLSGTIRIPRGRIRMGELNPGKYHEETLLIQIPENAKITDRLKLEIRDQESSLPGIVYQWSLDKPLPSYKLQGPVLSSVKLVDESNPSSAEEYLLKAKISDQLGLKDMQVFVNGEKIEYLLFDPEKENQEVEVSIPATLEESQNRIEVHVRDNDGIQSQRILNFWNWNGDDEVTLSGSS
;
A
#
# COMPACT_ATOMS: atom_id res chain seq x y z
N ASN A 1 -5.13 8.05 14.07
CA ASN A 1 -4.51 8.35 12.79
C ASN A 1 -4.27 9.85 12.64
N ASN A 2 -3.00 10.29 12.76
CA ASN A 2 -2.61 11.70 12.68
C ASN A 2 -1.20 11.77 12.04
N PRO A 3 -1.06 12.34 10.82
CA PRO A 3 0.21 12.37 10.10
C PRO A 3 1.23 13.37 10.67
N GLY A 4 0.89 14.04 11.78
CA GLY A 4 1.74 15.00 12.45
C GLY A 4 1.43 16.44 12.09
N GLY A 5 2.42 17.31 12.34
CA GLY A 5 2.32 18.75 12.17
C GLY A 5 3.63 19.44 12.54
N LEU A 6 3.56 20.59 13.21
CA LEU A 6 4.72 21.37 13.60
C LEU A 6 5.37 20.83 14.88
N LEU A 7 6.69 20.80 14.93
CA LEU A 7 7.47 20.43 16.11
C LEU A 7 7.07 21.22 17.35
N GLU A 8 6.95 22.52 17.21
CA GLU A 8 6.61 23.42 18.34
C GLU A 8 5.25 23.08 18.94
N GLN A 9 4.28 22.70 18.10
CA GLN A 9 2.97 22.28 18.56
C GLN A 9 3.03 20.95 19.30
N ALA A 10 3.83 19.99 18.81
CA ALA A 10 4.04 18.73 19.52
C ALA A 10 4.66 18.94 20.90
N VAL A 11 5.64 19.84 20.99
CA VAL A 11 6.26 20.22 22.28
C VAL A 11 5.24 20.87 23.22
N GLN A 12 4.40 21.78 22.71
CA GLN A 12 3.37 22.45 23.51
C GLN A 12 2.28 21.48 23.99
N VAL A 13 1.82 20.59 23.12
CA VAL A 13 0.83 19.55 23.50
C VAL A 13 1.41 18.62 24.55
N SER A 14 2.65 18.16 24.39
CA SER A 14 3.32 17.32 25.40
C SER A 14 3.50 18.05 26.73
N ASP A 15 3.80 19.35 26.70
CA ASP A 15 3.99 20.20 27.90
C ASP A 15 2.71 20.32 28.76
N LEU A 16 1.53 20.19 28.15
CA LEU A 16 0.25 20.20 28.88
C LEU A 16 0.10 19.05 29.88
N PHE A 17 0.72 17.91 29.57
CA PHE A 17 0.52 16.64 30.30
C PHE A 17 1.73 16.20 31.11
N LEU A 18 2.90 16.80 30.88
CA LEU A 18 4.14 16.42 31.55
C LEU A 18 4.50 17.36 32.70
N GLU A 19 5.14 16.81 33.69
CA GLU A 19 5.77 17.61 34.75
C GLU A 19 6.91 18.46 34.19
N SER A 20 7.20 19.57 34.87
CA SER A 20 8.28 20.48 34.47
C SER A 20 9.65 19.78 34.43
N GLY A 21 10.42 20.04 33.38
CA GLY A 21 11.78 19.52 33.22
C GLY A 21 11.85 18.14 32.52
N LYS A 22 10.71 17.45 32.29
CA LYS A 22 10.71 16.17 31.61
C LYS A 22 11.16 16.31 30.13
N PRO A 23 11.98 15.39 29.60
CA PRO A 23 12.39 15.44 28.19
C PRO A 23 11.21 15.15 27.27
N ILE A 24 11.11 15.88 26.15
CA ILE A 24 10.06 15.69 25.14
C ILE A 24 10.66 15.09 23.87
N VAL A 25 11.64 15.77 23.29
CA VAL A 25 12.30 15.38 22.04
C VAL A 25 13.65 16.07 21.95
N SER A 26 14.59 15.45 21.25
CA SER A 26 15.81 16.13 20.83
C SER A 26 15.99 16.04 19.33
N THR A 27 16.75 17.00 18.77
CA THR A 27 17.13 16.99 17.36
C THR A 27 18.62 16.77 17.24
N ARG A 28 19.04 16.00 16.25
CA ARG A 28 20.43 15.72 15.96
C ARG A 28 20.70 15.77 14.45
N GLY A 29 21.60 16.62 14.04
CA GLY A 29 22.03 16.74 12.66
C GLY A 29 23.42 17.36 12.58
N ARG A 30 23.93 17.54 11.38
CA ARG A 30 25.29 18.06 11.15
C ARG A 30 25.50 19.46 11.75
N ARG A 31 24.47 20.30 11.75
CA ARG A 31 24.50 21.70 12.21
C ARG A 31 23.39 22.04 13.20
N ILE A 32 22.57 21.06 13.58
CA ILE A 32 21.50 21.27 14.54
C ILE A 32 21.65 20.27 15.70
N SER A 33 21.46 20.77 16.92
CA SER A 33 21.37 19.95 18.12
C SER A 33 20.56 20.76 19.13
N SER A 34 19.34 20.31 19.38
CA SER A 34 18.44 20.99 20.32
C SER A 34 17.76 19.94 21.21
N LYS A 35 17.49 20.31 22.45
CA LYS A 35 16.77 19.48 23.41
C LYS A 35 15.54 20.24 23.90
N PHE A 36 14.39 19.64 23.75
CA PHE A 36 13.12 20.21 24.20
C PHE A 36 12.67 19.49 25.46
N ARG A 37 12.30 20.30 26.45
CA ARG A 37 11.79 19.81 27.72
C ARG A 37 10.51 20.54 28.06
N SER A 38 9.67 19.92 28.87
CA SER A 38 8.46 20.51 29.40
C SER A 38 8.82 21.69 30.31
N LYS A 39 8.05 22.79 30.21
CA LYS A 39 8.21 24.02 30.99
C LYS A 39 7.07 24.25 31.96
N ARG A 40 6.00 23.43 31.85
CA ARG A 40 4.74 23.56 32.59
C ARG A 40 4.23 25.01 32.55
N LEU A 41 4.01 25.48 31.31
CA LEU A 41 3.55 26.85 31.03
C LEU A 41 2.18 27.15 31.65
N PHE A 42 1.37 26.11 31.86
CA PHE A 42 0.05 26.22 32.48
C PHE A 42 0.10 25.76 33.95
N ARG A 43 -0.02 26.67 34.89
CA ARG A 43 0.07 26.40 36.34
C ARG A 43 -1.02 25.49 36.90
N TYR A 44 -2.08 25.21 36.17
CA TYR A 44 -3.22 24.38 36.59
C TYR A 44 -3.61 23.42 35.46
N SER A 45 -2.82 22.41 35.22
CA SER A 45 -3.28 21.29 34.39
C SER A 45 -3.98 20.29 35.31
N ALA A 46 -5.32 20.40 35.36
CA ALA A 46 -6.17 19.36 35.96
C ALA A 46 -5.96 17.98 35.32
N TRP A 47 -5.21 17.95 34.22
CA TRP A 47 -4.93 16.77 33.42
C TRP A 47 -3.67 16.01 33.85
N SER A 48 -2.82 16.57 34.75
CA SER A 48 -1.56 15.92 35.12
C SER A 48 -1.75 14.62 35.91
N GLU A 49 -2.86 14.46 36.61
CA GLU A 49 -3.17 13.30 37.45
C GLU A 49 -4.21 12.35 36.85
N VAL A 50 -4.90 12.79 35.81
CA VAL A 50 -5.91 11.95 35.15
C VAL A 50 -5.21 10.82 34.38
N PRO A 51 -5.63 9.56 34.54
CA PRO A 51 -5.11 8.46 33.74
C PRO A 51 -5.25 8.73 32.26
N MET A 52 -4.22 8.41 31.48
CA MET A 52 -4.18 8.73 30.07
C MET A 52 -3.83 7.52 29.22
N LEU A 53 -4.56 7.36 28.12
CA LEU A 53 -4.32 6.40 27.05
C LEU A 53 -4.05 7.16 25.75
N VAL A 54 -3.10 6.67 24.97
CA VAL A 54 -2.80 7.20 23.63
C VAL A 54 -3.00 6.10 22.61
N LEU A 55 -3.96 6.31 21.70
CA LEU A 55 -4.21 5.39 20.60
C LEU A 55 -3.40 5.78 19.37
N VAL A 56 -2.63 4.84 18.84
CA VAL A 56 -1.77 5.04 17.67
C VAL A 56 -1.97 3.94 16.63
N ASN A 57 -1.66 4.27 15.39
CA ASN A 57 -1.63 3.29 14.30
C ASN A 57 -0.54 3.65 13.26
N ARG A 58 -0.45 2.87 12.19
CA ARG A 58 0.53 3.08 11.10
C ARG A 58 0.41 4.43 10.38
N GLY A 59 -0.71 5.15 10.54
CA GLY A 59 -0.91 6.51 10.02
C GLY A 59 -0.53 7.62 11.01
N SER A 60 -0.09 7.27 12.22
CA SER A 60 0.46 8.22 13.20
C SER A 60 1.92 8.50 12.86
N ALA A 61 2.27 9.76 12.56
CA ALA A 61 3.58 10.10 12.02
C ALA A 61 4.12 11.44 12.54
N SER A 62 5.44 11.64 12.50
CA SER A 62 6.12 12.93 12.73
C SER A 62 5.81 13.54 14.11
N ALA A 63 5.21 14.73 14.17
CA ALA A 63 4.85 15.42 15.42
C ALA A 63 3.98 14.56 16.35
N SER A 64 3.12 13.69 15.81
CA SER A 64 2.33 12.75 16.61
C SER A 64 3.20 11.68 17.25
N GLU A 65 4.27 11.26 16.60
CA GLU A 65 5.24 10.31 17.17
C GLU A 65 6.04 10.95 18.29
N ILE A 66 6.36 12.24 18.15
CA ILE A 66 7.01 13.02 19.23
C ILE A 66 6.13 13.07 20.49
N VAL A 67 4.84 13.41 20.33
CA VAL A 67 3.89 13.42 21.46
C VAL A 67 3.76 12.05 22.08
N THR A 68 3.61 11.02 21.26
CA THR A 68 3.49 9.62 21.72
C THR A 68 4.70 9.19 22.54
N ALA A 69 5.92 9.35 21.98
CA ALA A 69 7.15 8.99 22.68
C ALA A 69 7.35 9.81 23.97
N ALA A 70 7.02 11.10 23.94
CA ALA A 70 7.14 11.98 25.12
C ALA A 70 6.24 11.50 26.25
N LEU A 71 5.00 11.12 25.98
CA LEU A 71 4.06 10.65 27.00
C LEU A 71 4.38 9.22 27.47
N GLN A 72 4.73 8.32 26.56
CA GLN A 72 5.09 6.93 26.86
C GLN A 72 6.36 6.85 27.73
N GLN A 73 7.47 7.40 27.25
CA GLN A 73 8.78 7.24 27.88
C GLN A 73 8.93 8.05 29.18
N ASN A 74 8.07 9.03 29.41
CA ASN A 74 7.93 9.66 30.73
C ASN A 74 6.90 8.98 31.63
N GLN A 75 6.37 7.82 31.24
CA GLN A 75 5.38 7.03 32.01
C GLN A 75 4.12 7.84 32.34
N ARG A 76 3.72 8.74 31.42
CA ARG A 76 2.54 9.60 31.58
C ARG A 76 1.28 8.97 31.02
N ALA A 77 1.42 8.17 29.96
CA ALA A 77 0.31 7.53 29.30
C ALA A 77 0.66 6.09 28.90
N LEU A 78 -0.35 5.23 28.89
CA LEU A 78 -0.29 3.90 28.26
C LEU A 78 -0.57 4.07 26.77
N VAL A 79 0.33 3.59 25.93
CA VAL A 79 0.20 3.65 24.46
C VAL A 79 -0.35 2.32 23.95
N ILE A 80 -1.44 2.37 23.18
CA ILE A 80 -2.14 1.20 22.65
C ILE A 80 -2.30 1.35 21.14
N GLY A 81 -2.16 0.27 20.42
CA GLY A 81 -2.46 0.24 18.99
C GLY A 81 -1.41 -0.46 18.14
N GLN A 82 -1.06 0.13 17.01
CA GLN A 82 -0.06 -0.42 16.09
C GLN A 82 1.18 0.47 16.08
N LYS A 83 2.34 -0.12 15.73
CA LYS A 83 3.58 0.61 15.50
C LYS A 83 3.34 1.80 14.58
N THR A 84 3.86 2.98 14.95
CA THR A 84 3.68 4.21 14.18
C THR A 84 4.52 4.23 12.91
N PHE A 85 4.36 5.24 12.06
CA PHE A 85 4.94 5.29 10.71
C PHE A 85 6.48 5.32 10.69
N GLY A 86 7.10 6.07 11.60
CA GLY A 86 8.55 6.25 11.62
C GLY A 86 9.05 7.42 10.78
N LYS A 87 8.38 8.57 10.81
CA LYS A 87 8.84 9.79 10.15
C LYS A 87 9.59 10.68 11.14
N GLY A 88 10.88 10.46 11.27
CA GLY A 88 11.75 11.09 12.24
C GLY A 88 12.68 12.18 11.69
N THR A 89 12.51 12.66 10.45
CA THR A 89 13.41 13.63 9.83
C THR A 89 13.01 15.08 10.08
N VAL A 90 14.01 15.92 10.39
CA VAL A 90 13.89 17.39 10.44
C VAL A 90 14.14 17.95 9.06
N GLN A 91 13.14 18.63 8.50
CA GLN A 91 13.21 19.21 7.16
C GLN A 91 13.21 20.74 7.22
N SER A 92 14.09 21.36 6.47
CA SER A 92 14.13 22.81 6.24
C SER A 92 13.66 23.13 4.84
N LEU A 93 12.82 24.15 4.72
CA LEU A 93 12.41 24.74 3.45
C LEU A 93 13.20 26.03 3.23
N ALA A 94 13.92 26.11 2.13
CA ALA A 94 14.60 27.31 1.67
C ALA A 94 13.97 27.78 0.36
N GLU A 95 13.52 29.02 0.29
CA GLU A 95 13.09 29.63 -0.94
C GLU A 95 14.30 30.11 -1.74
N LEU A 96 14.38 29.73 -3.00
CA LEU A 96 15.45 30.11 -3.89
C LEU A 96 15.10 31.43 -4.60
N LYS A 97 16.11 32.10 -5.18
CA LYS A 97 15.96 33.44 -5.81
C LYS A 97 14.98 33.46 -7.00
N ASP A 98 14.75 32.33 -7.61
CA ASP A 98 13.80 32.14 -8.73
C ASP A 98 12.37 31.82 -8.27
N GLY A 99 12.11 31.82 -6.94
CA GLY A 99 10.81 31.49 -6.35
C GLY A 99 10.57 29.99 -6.19
N SER A 100 11.54 29.16 -6.57
CA SER A 100 11.47 27.71 -6.31
C SER A 100 11.79 27.39 -4.84
N GLY A 101 11.26 26.27 -4.32
CA GLY A 101 11.49 25.83 -2.94
C GLY A 101 12.45 24.62 -2.88
N LEU A 102 13.50 24.73 -2.08
CA LEU A 102 14.39 23.62 -1.77
C LEU A 102 14.03 23.03 -0.40
N LYS A 103 13.65 21.76 -0.37
CA LYS A 103 13.36 21.02 0.85
C LYS A 103 14.52 20.08 1.17
N LEU A 104 15.21 20.34 2.28
CA LEU A 104 16.38 19.59 2.71
C LEU A 104 16.13 18.92 4.05
N THR A 105 16.54 17.67 4.19
CA THR A 105 16.68 17.01 5.49
C THR A 105 17.96 17.51 6.14
N ILE A 106 17.84 18.10 7.34
CA ILE A 106 18.95 18.73 8.09
C ILE A 106 19.28 18.00 9.39
N GLY A 107 18.49 17.02 9.78
CA GLY A 107 18.70 16.22 10.98
C GLY A 107 17.51 15.30 11.26
N ASP A 108 17.57 14.64 12.41
CA ASP A 108 16.59 13.67 12.85
C ASP A 108 16.07 14.00 14.25
N TYR A 109 14.86 13.49 14.53
CA TYR A 109 14.26 13.52 15.84
C TYR A 109 14.66 12.28 16.64
N LEU A 110 14.98 12.49 17.90
CA LEU A 110 15.24 11.44 18.88
C LEU A 110 14.19 11.51 19.98
N THR A 111 13.75 10.36 20.44
CA THR A 111 12.83 10.22 21.57
C THR A 111 13.46 10.75 22.88
N PRO A 112 12.71 10.87 23.99
CA PRO A 112 13.25 11.17 25.30
C PRO A 112 14.40 10.25 25.74
N SER A 113 14.35 8.94 25.40
CA SER A 113 15.43 7.96 25.67
C SER A 113 16.63 8.09 24.73
N GLY A 114 16.53 8.88 23.65
CA GLY A 114 17.59 9.07 22.68
C GLY A 114 17.56 8.12 21.49
N GLU A 115 16.48 7.39 21.30
CA GLU A 115 16.25 6.49 20.16
C GLU A 115 15.80 7.25 18.93
N TRP A 116 16.15 6.73 17.76
CA TRP A 116 15.74 7.30 16.47
C TRP A 116 14.26 7.01 16.20
N ILE A 117 13.51 8.03 15.76
CA ILE A 117 12.12 7.86 15.30
C ILE A 117 12.10 7.45 13.83
N ASN A 118 13.08 7.94 13.05
CA ASN A 118 13.09 7.70 11.61
C ASN A 118 13.22 6.21 11.28
N GLU A 119 12.30 5.71 10.42
CA GLU A 119 12.18 4.31 9.99
C GLU A 119 11.85 3.32 11.13
N THR A 120 12.08 3.72 12.38
CA THR A 120 11.82 2.88 13.55
C THR A 120 10.37 3.02 14.04
N GLY A 121 9.81 4.24 14.04
CA GLY A 121 8.51 4.52 14.65
C GLY A 121 8.49 4.31 16.18
N ILE A 122 7.30 4.49 16.75
CA ILE A 122 7.07 4.26 18.19
C ILE A 122 6.27 2.97 18.35
N MET A 123 6.81 2.04 19.13
CA MET A 123 6.16 0.79 19.46
C MET A 123 5.20 1.03 20.65
N PRO A 124 3.90 0.69 20.53
CA PRO A 124 2.96 0.77 21.65
C PRO A 124 3.32 -0.16 22.80
N ASP A 125 2.85 0.14 24.01
CA ASP A 125 2.96 -0.77 25.16
C ASP A 125 2.06 -1.99 25.00
N VAL A 126 0.87 -1.79 24.40
CA VAL A 126 -0.06 -2.85 24.00
C VAL A 126 -0.23 -2.82 22.50
N VAL A 127 0.28 -3.84 21.82
CA VAL A 127 0.26 -3.95 20.35
C VAL A 127 -0.99 -4.69 19.91
N LEU A 128 -1.92 -3.96 19.29
CA LEU A 128 -3.13 -4.53 18.70
C LEU A 128 -2.82 -5.19 17.36
N GLN A 129 -3.03 -6.50 17.28
CA GLN A 129 -2.73 -7.31 16.10
C GLN A 129 -4.03 -7.81 15.46
N PRO A 130 -4.44 -7.23 14.30
CA PRO A 130 -5.66 -7.65 13.63
C PRO A 130 -5.47 -9.05 13.02
N VAL A 131 -6.30 -10.00 13.44
CA VAL A 131 -6.43 -11.33 12.85
C VAL A 131 -7.57 -11.28 11.84
N ILE A 132 -7.30 -11.64 10.59
CA ILE A 132 -8.27 -11.66 9.49
C ILE A 132 -8.54 -13.11 9.13
N ILE A 133 -9.82 -13.49 9.11
CA ILE A 133 -10.28 -14.82 8.74
C ILE A 133 -11.49 -14.64 7.83
N ASN A 134 -11.27 -14.74 6.52
CA ASN A 134 -12.33 -14.73 5.52
C ASN A 134 -11.96 -15.62 4.33
N GLU A 135 -12.90 -15.83 3.39
CA GLU A 135 -12.70 -16.70 2.23
C GLU A 135 -11.60 -16.25 1.26
N LYS A 136 -11.23 -14.96 1.31
CA LYS A 136 -10.26 -14.36 0.38
C LYS A 136 -8.88 -14.25 0.98
N ARG A 137 -8.78 -14.14 2.31
CA ARG A 137 -7.53 -13.83 2.99
C ARG A 137 -7.54 -14.32 4.42
N TYR A 138 -6.40 -14.89 4.81
CA TYR A 138 -6.08 -15.14 6.20
C TYR A 138 -4.89 -14.29 6.61
N ARG A 139 -4.94 -13.80 7.82
CA ARG A 139 -3.81 -13.17 8.49
C ARG A 139 -3.85 -13.57 9.95
N LEU A 140 -2.98 -14.48 10.31
CA LEU A 140 -2.89 -15.05 11.63
C LEU A 140 -1.64 -14.48 12.29
N PHE A 141 -1.75 -14.06 13.53
CA PHE A 141 -0.58 -13.69 14.32
C PHE A 141 -0.26 -14.83 15.27
N PRO A 142 1.02 -14.95 15.71
CA PRO A 142 1.36 -15.91 16.73
C PRO A 142 0.49 -15.61 17.97
N LEU A 143 -0.27 -16.60 18.37
CA LEU A 143 -1.01 -16.57 19.64
C LEU A 143 -0.06 -17.01 20.78
N THR A 144 1.22 -16.73 20.62
CA THR A 144 2.28 -17.13 21.55
C THR A 144 2.21 -16.34 22.84
N GLU A 145 2.58 -17.01 23.89
CA GLU A 145 2.80 -16.40 25.20
C GLU A 145 3.94 -15.38 25.13
N LYS A 146 3.88 -14.41 26.03
CA LYS A 146 4.85 -13.34 26.19
C LYS A 146 6.28 -13.89 26.19
N THR A 147 7.08 -13.48 25.22
CA THR A 147 8.46 -13.95 25.09
C THR A 147 9.44 -13.22 26.00
N ASP A 148 9.06 -12.06 26.59
CA ASP A 148 9.93 -11.31 27.48
C ASP A 148 9.13 -10.42 28.45
N SER A 149 9.50 -10.42 29.73
CA SER A 149 8.77 -9.69 30.78
C SER A 149 8.86 -8.15 30.69
N SER A 150 9.61 -7.61 29.73
CA SER A 150 9.86 -6.17 29.58
C SER A 150 9.47 -5.59 28.22
N GLY A 151 8.95 -6.38 27.30
CA GLY A 151 8.58 -5.96 25.95
C GLY A 151 7.12 -5.54 25.78
N PRO A 152 6.74 -5.03 24.61
CA PRO A 152 5.35 -4.73 24.25
C PRO A 152 4.46 -5.98 24.36
N ILE A 153 3.23 -5.81 24.88
CA ILE A 153 2.29 -6.93 25.04
C ILE A 153 1.45 -7.06 23.76
N PRO A 154 1.54 -8.19 23.03
CA PRO A 154 0.69 -8.44 21.87
C PRO A 154 -0.73 -8.80 22.31
N LEU A 155 -1.71 -8.16 21.68
CA LEU A 155 -3.14 -8.44 21.84
C LEU A 155 -3.75 -8.71 20.46
N PRO A 156 -3.84 -9.98 20.03
CA PRO A 156 -4.53 -10.34 18.80
C PRO A 156 -6.04 -10.11 18.94
N PHE A 157 -6.68 -9.70 17.87
CA PHE A 157 -8.13 -9.53 17.84
C PHE A 157 -8.70 -9.88 16.47
N LEU A 158 -9.90 -10.44 16.46
CA LEU A 158 -10.62 -10.73 15.22
C LEU A 158 -11.05 -9.43 14.55
N TYR A 159 -10.59 -9.21 13.32
CA TYR A 159 -10.91 -8.04 12.51
C TYR A 159 -11.75 -8.46 11.30
N ASP A 160 -13.00 -8.01 11.25
CA ASP A 160 -13.87 -8.18 10.10
C ASP A 160 -13.55 -7.08 9.08
N GLU A 161 -13.05 -7.48 7.90
CA GLU A 161 -12.85 -6.55 6.80
C GLU A 161 -14.21 -6.10 6.27
N GLU A 162 -14.53 -4.85 6.55
CA GLU A 162 -15.71 -4.20 5.97
C GLU A 162 -15.47 -3.94 4.48
N THR A 163 -16.51 -4.10 3.66
CA THR A 163 -16.44 -3.69 2.26
C THR A 163 -16.15 -2.19 2.16
N ASP A 164 -15.48 -1.75 1.10
CA ASP A 164 -15.15 -0.32 0.90
C ASP A 164 -16.41 0.56 0.91
N GLU A 165 -17.55 0.04 0.49
CA GLU A 165 -18.85 0.72 0.52
C GLU A 165 -19.36 0.94 1.94
N GLU A 166 -19.21 -0.04 2.82
CA GLU A 166 -19.56 0.09 4.24
C GLU A 166 -18.62 1.08 4.95
N ARG A 167 -17.32 1.08 4.62
CA ARG A 167 -16.36 2.05 5.15
C ARG A 167 -16.71 3.49 4.76
N ILE A 168 -17.13 3.72 3.50
CA ILE A 168 -17.52 5.04 3.00
C ILE A 168 -18.82 5.49 3.67
N SER A 169 -19.79 4.61 3.79
CA SER A 169 -21.04 4.89 4.48
C SER A 169 -20.83 5.25 5.94
N LYS A 170 -19.99 4.49 6.67
CA LYS A 170 -19.70 4.72 8.09
C LYS A 170 -18.79 5.92 8.35
N ALA A 171 -17.91 6.27 7.41
CA ALA A 171 -17.02 7.45 7.55
C ALA A 171 -17.80 8.78 7.55
N ASN A 172 -18.98 8.80 6.96
CA ASN A 172 -19.88 9.96 6.94
C ASN A 172 -20.84 10.02 8.13
N ASP A 173 -20.93 8.93 8.92
CA ASP A 173 -21.81 8.84 10.08
C ASP A 173 -20.97 8.73 11.37
N LEU A 174 -20.63 9.90 11.92
CA LEU A 174 -19.90 10.03 13.21
C LEU A 174 -20.80 9.74 14.42
N ASN A 175 -21.84 8.92 14.26
CA ASN A 175 -22.68 8.52 15.37
C ASN A 175 -21.92 7.69 16.41
N SER A 176 -22.21 7.93 17.68
CA SER A 176 -21.61 7.26 18.83
C SER A 176 -21.69 5.73 18.81
N GLU A 177 -22.64 5.13 18.08
CA GLU A 177 -22.75 3.68 17.90
C GLU A 177 -21.69 3.08 16.98
N ASN A 178 -21.25 3.81 15.95
CA ASN A 178 -20.19 3.35 15.04
C ASN A 178 -18.81 3.43 15.71
N LEU A 179 -18.58 4.41 16.58
CA LEU A 179 -17.37 4.49 17.38
C LEU A 179 -17.27 3.34 18.40
N ARG A 180 -18.42 2.87 18.95
CA ARG A 180 -18.47 1.74 19.90
C ARG A 180 -18.12 0.38 19.27
N LYS A 181 -18.08 0.28 17.95
CA LYS A 181 -17.68 -0.95 17.23
C LYS A 181 -16.18 -1.00 16.91
N ASP A 182 -15.45 0.10 17.12
CA ASP A 182 -14.01 0.14 16.93
C ASP A 182 -13.30 -0.61 18.06
N TYR A 183 -12.62 -1.70 17.71
CA TYR A 183 -11.92 -2.53 18.69
C TYR A 183 -10.84 -1.76 19.45
N PHE A 184 -10.15 -0.82 18.82
CA PHE A 184 -9.15 0.03 19.48
C PHE A 184 -9.77 0.86 20.61
N ILE A 185 -10.95 1.40 20.35
CA ILE A 185 -11.69 2.18 21.35
C ILE A 185 -12.19 1.26 22.47
N ASN A 186 -12.73 0.09 22.14
CA ASN A 186 -13.24 -0.86 23.15
C ASN A 186 -12.10 -1.30 24.10
N VAL A 187 -10.95 -1.67 23.57
CA VAL A 187 -9.77 -2.02 24.41
C VAL A 187 -9.35 -0.83 25.27
N ALA A 188 -9.33 0.37 24.71
CA ALA A 188 -8.98 1.57 25.46
C ALA A 188 -9.97 1.86 26.60
N GLU A 189 -11.27 1.71 26.38
CA GLU A 189 -12.31 1.87 27.43
C GLU A 189 -12.15 0.85 28.56
N GLU A 190 -11.89 -0.40 28.22
CA GLU A 190 -11.65 -1.47 29.19
C GLU A 190 -10.41 -1.21 30.03
N LEU A 191 -9.30 -0.81 29.40
CA LEU A 191 -8.06 -0.48 30.11
C LEU A 191 -8.15 0.86 30.85
N ALA A 192 -8.90 1.84 30.34
CA ALA A 192 -9.14 3.10 31.05
C ALA A 192 -9.85 2.87 32.39
N THR A 193 -10.75 1.90 32.47
CA THR A 193 -11.42 1.54 33.71
C THR A 193 -10.43 1.01 34.75
N VAL A 194 -9.48 0.17 34.35
CA VAL A 194 -8.41 -0.33 35.25
C VAL A 194 -7.49 0.79 35.68
N LEU A 195 -7.06 1.63 34.74
CA LEU A 195 -6.19 2.79 35.02
C LEU A 195 -6.83 3.79 35.97
N TRP A 196 -8.14 4.02 35.84
CA TRP A 196 -8.88 4.90 36.73
C TRP A 196 -8.92 4.39 38.16
N GLN A 197 -9.06 3.09 38.34
CA GLN A 197 -9.16 2.46 39.66
C GLN A 197 -7.81 2.22 40.33
N LYS A 198 -6.77 1.88 39.57
CA LYS A 198 -5.49 1.36 40.05
C LYS A 198 -4.30 2.26 39.72
N GLY A 199 -4.44 3.15 38.73
CA GLY A 199 -3.35 3.98 38.23
C GLY A 199 -2.43 3.25 37.24
N LEU A 200 -1.56 4.02 36.58
CA LEU A 200 -0.60 3.49 35.60
C LEU A 200 0.54 2.69 36.24
N SER A 201 0.78 2.88 37.53
CA SER A 201 1.83 2.17 38.29
C SER A 201 1.47 0.75 38.65
N ASP A 202 0.18 0.39 38.65
CA ASP A 202 -0.28 -0.98 38.91
C ASP A 202 -0.27 -1.80 37.61
N TRP A 203 0.93 -2.12 37.14
CA TRP A 203 1.14 -2.87 35.89
C TRP A 203 0.56 -4.29 35.93
N GLU A 204 0.57 -4.95 37.09
CA GLU A 204 0.00 -6.28 37.28
C GLU A 204 -1.52 -6.28 37.01
N ALA A 205 -2.24 -5.25 37.44
CA ALA A 205 -3.66 -5.11 37.15
C ALA A 205 -3.94 -4.87 35.66
N ILE A 206 -3.06 -4.10 34.99
CA ILE A 206 -3.14 -3.85 33.54
C ILE A 206 -2.90 -5.15 32.77
N GLU A 207 -1.83 -5.87 33.09
CA GLU A 207 -1.51 -7.17 32.46
C GLU A 207 -2.64 -8.18 32.68
N GLY A 208 -3.18 -8.30 33.88
CA GLY A 208 -4.31 -9.18 34.15
C GLY A 208 -5.54 -8.89 33.32
N LYS A 209 -5.82 -7.60 33.05
CA LYS A 209 -6.91 -7.22 32.16
C LYS A 209 -6.61 -7.56 30.69
N ILE A 210 -5.38 -7.32 30.23
CA ILE A 210 -4.96 -7.66 28.87
C ILE A 210 -5.06 -9.18 28.63
N GLU A 211 -4.62 -10.00 29.59
CA GLU A 211 -4.73 -11.48 29.49
C GLU A 211 -6.20 -11.94 29.44
N SER A 212 -7.09 -11.28 30.17
CA SER A 212 -8.53 -11.55 30.08
C SER A 212 -9.08 -11.21 28.69
N LEU A 213 -8.70 -10.05 28.11
CA LEU A 213 -9.09 -9.66 26.76
C LEU A 213 -8.53 -10.62 25.71
N LYS A 214 -7.27 -11.02 25.86
CA LYS A 214 -6.59 -11.98 24.98
C LYS A 214 -7.31 -13.33 24.96
N THR A 215 -7.67 -13.85 26.13
CA THR A 215 -8.43 -15.12 26.25
C THR A 215 -9.75 -15.05 25.48
N THR A 216 -10.52 -13.99 25.69
CA THR A 216 -11.79 -13.77 24.99
C THR A 216 -11.60 -13.71 23.47
N GLN A 217 -10.56 -12.99 23.00
CA GLN A 217 -10.27 -12.90 21.57
C GLN A 217 -9.77 -14.23 20.98
N GLN A 218 -8.98 -15.00 21.72
CA GLN A 218 -8.56 -16.33 21.29
C GLN A 218 -9.74 -17.27 21.07
N GLU A 219 -10.73 -17.26 21.96
CA GLU A 219 -11.95 -18.05 21.81
C GLU A 219 -12.72 -17.66 20.56
N GLN A 220 -12.86 -16.36 20.28
CA GLN A 220 -13.52 -15.86 19.06
C GLN A 220 -12.76 -16.25 17.78
N ILE A 221 -11.44 -16.14 17.78
CA ILE A 221 -10.57 -16.53 16.65
C ILE A 221 -10.70 -18.03 16.38
N ILE A 222 -10.63 -18.88 17.43
CA ILE A 222 -10.79 -20.33 17.31
C ILE A 222 -12.17 -20.68 16.77
N SER A 223 -13.23 -20.04 17.27
CA SER A 223 -14.59 -20.23 16.76
C SER A 223 -14.71 -19.89 15.28
N ARG A 224 -14.15 -18.75 14.87
CA ARG A 224 -14.17 -18.32 13.46
C ARG A 224 -13.36 -19.28 12.57
N LEU A 225 -12.20 -19.73 13.01
CA LEU A 225 -11.42 -20.74 12.27
C LEU A 225 -12.19 -22.06 12.13
N SER A 226 -12.92 -22.47 13.18
CA SER A 226 -13.77 -23.68 13.14
C SER A 226 -14.92 -23.54 12.12
N GLU A 227 -15.53 -22.36 12.00
CA GLU A 227 -16.54 -22.06 10.96
C GLU A 227 -15.96 -22.25 9.54
N HIS A 228 -14.66 -21.95 9.35
CA HIS A 228 -13.91 -22.21 8.12
C HIS A 228 -13.32 -23.64 8.05
N GLY A 229 -13.78 -24.54 8.90
CA GLY A 229 -13.37 -25.96 8.94
C GLY A 229 -11.95 -26.19 9.46
N VAL A 230 -11.34 -25.22 10.16
CA VAL A 230 -9.98 -25.35 10.72
C VAL A 230 -10.05 -25.68 12.20
N ASP A 231 -9.61 -26.86 12.59
CA ASP A 231 -9.34 -27.18 13.99
C ASP A 231 -8.01 -26.55 14.40
N TRP A 232 -8.07 -25.49 15.24
CA TRP A 232 -6.87 -24.76 15.64
C TRP A 232 -6.25 -25.30 16.94
N GLY A 233 -6.95 -26.15 17.68
CA GLY A 233 -6.55 -26.65 18.99
C GLY A 233 -6.73 -25.62 20.10
N MET A 234 -7.14 -26.09 21.27
CA MET A 234 -7.35 -25.25 22.47
C MET A 234 -6.04 -24.92 23.21
N GLN A 235 -5.09 -25.83 23.21
CA GLN A 235 -3.78 -25.68 23.87
C GLN A 235 -2.68 -26.19 22.95
N ALA A 236 -1.84 -25.31 22.45
CA ALA A 236 -0.67 -25.72 21.70
C ALA A 236 0.36 -26.38 22.63
N LYS A 237 0.89 -27.53 22.23
CA LYS A 237 2.04 -28.16 22.84
C LYS A 237 3.24 -28.02 21.92
N ALA A 238 4.35 -27.53 22.45
CA ALA A 238 5.60 -27.45 21.72
C ALA A 238 5.97 -28.85 21.17
N LEU A 239 6.29 -28.90 19.88
CA LEU A 239 6.92 -30.07 19.28
C LEU A 239 8.22 -30.33 20.03
N LYS A 240 8.40 -31.53 20.55
CA LYS A 240 9.69 -31.89 21.14
C LYS A 240 10.75 -31.89 20.04
N ALA A 241 11.84 -31.18 20.26
CA ALA A 241 12.98 -31.19 19.36
C ALA A 241 13.35 -32.63 18.97
N GLY A 242 13.43 -32.96 17.67
CA GLY A 242 13.78 -34.30 17.18
C GLY A 242 12.61 -35.22 16.80
N THR A 243 11.36 -34.74 16.80
CA THR A 243 10.19 -35.60 16.48
C THR A 243 9.87 -35.77 15.00
N GLY A 244 10.68 -35.21 14.10
CA GLY A 244 10.51 -35.31 12.64
C GLY A 244 9.76 -34.12 12.05
N HIS A 245 9.87 -34.00 10.74
CA HIS A 245 9.23 -32.92 9.97
C HIS A 245 7.99 -33.46 9.26
N PRO A 246 6.95 -32.62 9.05
CA PRO A 246 5.82 -33.02 8.20
C PRO A 246 6.28 -33.20 6.76
N GLU A 247 5.67 -34.17 6.09
CA GLU A 247 5.76 -34.31 4.64
C GLU A 247 4.73 -33.38 4.00
N ILE A 248 5.14 -32.64 2.98
CA ILE A 248 4.25 -31.69 2.30
C ILE A 248 4.20 -31.93 0.80
N GLN A 249 3.03 -31.71 0.22
CA GLN A 249 2.82 -31.64 -1.22
C GLN A 249 1.96 -30.40 -1.51
N VAL A 250 2.43 -29.59 -2.44
CA VAL A 250 1.75 -28.35 -2.82
C VAL A 250 1.35 -28.46 -4.27
N SER A 251 0.09 -28.23 -4.57
CA SER A 251 -0.44 -28.30 -5.93
C SER A 251 -1.22 -27.03 -6.24
N TRP A 252 -1.22 -26.67 -7.50
CA TRP A 252 -1.88 -25.49 -8.01
C TRP A 252 -2.97 -25.86 -9.03
N SER A 253 -4.03 -25.04 -9.12
CA SER A 253 -5.05 -25.15 -10.13
C SER A 253 -5.59 -23.78 -10.54
N ASN A 254 -5.85 -23.57 -11.84
CA ASN A 254 -6.50 -22.37 -12.36
C ASN A 254 -8.04 -22.46 -12.41
N ASP A 255 -8.60 -23.66 -12.24
CA ASP A 255 -10.03 -23.93 -12.36
C ASP A 255 -10.62 -24.76 -11.21
N GLY A 256 -9.77 -25.21 -10.27
CA GLY A 256 -10.14 -26.09 -9.17
C GLY A 256 -10.36 -27.56 -9.57
N GLN A 257 -10.15 -27.93 -10.85
CA GLN A 257 -10.36 -29.28 -11.36
C GLN A 257 -9.05 -29.98 -11.75
N ALA A 258 -8.24 -29.33 -12.58
CA ALA A 258 -6.93 -29.83 -12.96
C ALA A 258 -5.86 -29.33 -11.99
N TRP A 259 -5.13 -30.24 -11.36
CA TRP A 259 -4.10 -29.94 -10.35
C TRP A 259 -2.72 -30.29 -10.88
N LEU A 260 -1.78 -29.37 -10.69
CA LEU A 260 -0.38 -29.53 -11.01
C LEU A 260 0.44 -29.40 -9.73
N ASP A 261 1.32 -30.37 -9.50
CA ASP A 261 2.19 -30.36 -8.32
C ASP A 261 3.35 -29.38 -8.52
N LEU A 262 3.66 -28.59 -7.51
CA LEU A 262 4.81 -27.72 -7.50
C LEU A 262 6.07 -28.50 -7.02
N PRO A 263 7.26 -28.21 -7.56
CA PRO A 263 7.57 -27.17 -8.52
C PRO A 263 7.30 -27.62 -9.97
N THR A 264 6.49 -26.88 -10.66
CA THR A 264 6.32 -26.95 -12.12
C THR A 264 6.12 -25.56 -12.67
N GLU A 265 6.56 -25.29 -13.88
CA GLU A 265 6.32 -24.03 -14.54
C GLU A 265 4.83 -23.85 -14.78
N GLN A 266 4.22 -22.95 -14.03
CA GLN A 266 2.80 -22.67 -14.20
C GLN A 266 2.54 -21.20 -14.41
N MET A 267 1.78 -20.90 -15.46
CA MET A 267 1.38 -19.55 -15.79
C MET A 267 0.06 -19.19 -15.09
N LEU A 268 0.12 -18.17 -14.23
CA LEU A 268 -1.03 -17.63 -13.54
C LEU A 268 -1.63 -16.48 -14.33
N SER A 269 -2.95 -16.42 -14.36
CA SER A 269 -3.68 -15.36 -15.06
C SER A 269 -4.18 -14.33 -14.06
N PRO A 270 -3.64 -13.09 -14.03
CA PRO A 270 -4.15 -12.01 -13.21
C PRO A 270 -5.65 -11.78 -13.42
N GLY A 271 -6.35 -11.39 -12.36
CA GLY A 271 -7.79 -11.16 -12.39
C GLY A 271 -8.67 -12.42 -12.36
N LYS A 272 -8.07 -13.62 -12.35
CA LYS A 272 -8.77 -14.87 -12.13
C LYS A 272 -8.46 -15.44 -10.76
N ILE A 273 -9.44 -16.14 -10.20
CA ILE A 273 -9.23 -16.92 -8.98
C ILE A 273 -8.48 -18.19 -9.37
N SER A 274 -7.40 -18.44 -8.67
CA SER A 274 -6.63 -19.68 -8.74
C SER A 274 -6.71 -20.38 -7.38
N PHE A 275 -6.35 -21.64 -7.34
CA PHE A 275 -6.48 -22.47 -6.15
C PHE A 275 -5.12 -23.06 -5.77
N LEU A 276 -4.77 -22.95 -4.50
CA LEU A 276 -3.60 -23.58 -3.89
C LEU A 276 -4.08 -24.73 -3.01
N LYS A 277 -3.60 -25.93 -3.28
CA LYS A 277 -3.86 -27.11 -2.46
C LYS A 277 -2.59 -27.48 -1.72
N ILE A 278 -2.70 -27.53 -0.38
CA ILE A 278 -1.61 -27.93 0.51
C ILE A 278 -2.03 -29.26 1.15
N TRP A 279 -1.26 -30.30 0.89
CA TRP A 279 -1.36 -31.59 1.55
C TRP A 279 -0.20 -31.71 2.54
N VAL A 280 -0.51 -32.14 3.76
CA VAL A 280 0.46 -32.30 4.84
C VAL A 280 0.21 -33.64 5.53
N HIS A 281 1.26 -34.43 5.73
CA HIS A 281 1.26 -35.66 6.50
C HIS A 281 2.08 -35.49 7.77
N ASN A 282 1.54 -35.93 8.91
CA ASN A 282 2.25 -35.97 10.17
C ASN A 282 2.83 -37.37 10.44
N PRO A 283 4.10 -37.66 10.09
CA PRO A 283 4.73 -38.96 10.38
C PRO A 283 5.17 -39.11 11.83
N THR A 284 4.99 -38.09 12.66
CA THR A 284 5.49 -38.10 14.05
C THR A 284 4.51 -38.76 14.99
N PRO A 285 4.97 -39.23 16.18
CA PRO A 285 4.10 -39.83 17.17
C PRO A 285 3.28 -38.82 17.97
N SER A 286 3.47 -37.52 17.76
CA SER A 286 2.79 -36.45 18.49
C SER A 286 1.90 -35.60 17.53
N PRO A 287 0.78 -35.06 18.02
CA PRO A 287 -0.01 -34.14 17.21
C PRO A 287 0.79 -32.86 16.90
N MET A 288 0.65 -32.37 15.70
CA MET A 288 1.10 -31.03 15.28
C MET A 288 -0.08 -30.08 15.42
N GLU A 289 0.07 -29.05 16.25
CA GLU A 289 -1.01 -28.12 16.57
C GLU A 289 -0.71 -26.73 16.01
N ARG A 290 -1.77 -26.00 15.63
CA ARG A 290 -1.69 -24.62 15.14
C ARG A 290 -0.74 -24.42 13.95
N LEU A 291 -0.69 -25.41 13.07
CA LEU A 291 0.11 -25.29 11.86
C LEU A 291 -0.48 -24.22 10.95
N LYS A 292 0.38 -23.42 10.39
CA LYS A 292 0.05 -22.50 9.30
C LYS A 292 1.07 -22.61 8.17
N ALA A 293 0.64 -22.33 6.95
CA ALA A 293 1.55 -22.07 5.85
C ALA A 293 1.64 -20.56 5.63
N GLU A 294 2.83 -20.07 5.35
CA GLU A 294 3.12 -18.66 5.05
C GLU A 294 3.88 -18.57 3.73
N VAL A 295 3.49 -17.62 2.89
CA VAL A 295 4.13 -17.37 1.59
C VAL A 295 5.00 -16.12 1.67
N HIS A 296 6.25 -16.25 1.25
CA HIS A 296 7.15 -15.14 0.94
C HIS A 296 7.33 -15.07 -0.57
N SER A 297 7.09 -13.92 -1.16
CA SER A 297 7.10 -13.76 -2.60
C SER A 297 7.59 -12.36 -2.98
N SER A 298 8.19 -12.25 -4.17
CA SER A 298 8.43 -10.94 -4.80
C SER A 298 7.13 -10.28 -5.27
N SER A 299 6.06 -11.06 -5.46
CA SER A 299 4.73 -10.55 -5.77
C SER A 299 4.04 -9.98 -4.53
N LYS A 300 3.62 -8.71 -4.61
CA LYS A 300 2.85 -8.04 -3.54
C LYS A 300 1.49 -8.68 -3.27
N ASP A 301 0.94 -9.41 -4.23
CA ASP A 301 -0.35 -10.09 -4.10
C ASP A 301 -0.23 -11.40 -3.34
N LEU A 302 0.96 -12.00 -3.34
CA LEU A 302 1.24 -13.29 -2.70
C LEU A 302 2.05 -13.14 -1.41
N ASP A 303 2.88 -12.11 -1.30
CA ASP A 303 3.76 -11.92 -0.14
C ASP A 303 2.97 -11.69 1.15
N GLY A 304 3.33 -12.44 2.18
CA GLY A 304 2.68 -12.38 3.48
C GLY A 304 1.27 -13.00 3.52
N LEU A 305 0.90 -13.86 2.52
CA LEU A 305 -0.30 -14.68 2.63
C LEU A 305 -0.08 -15.79 3.65
N GLU A 306 -1.05 -15.97 4.51
CA GLU A 306 -1.07 -17.02 5.52
C GLU A 306 -2.24 -17.97 5.29
N PHE A 307 -2.03 -19.27 5.52
CA PHE A 307 -3.03 -20.31 5.34
C PHE A 307 -3.11 -21.19 6.58
N PRO A 308 -4.21 -21.17 7.33
CA PRO A 308 -4.37 -21.98 8.53
C PRO A 308 -4.53 -23.46 8.16
N LEU A 309 -3.64 -24.29 8.66
CA LEU A 309 -3.72 -25.73 8.49
C LEU A 309 -4.41 -26.39 9.70
N GLY A 310 -4.08 -25.94 10.91
CA GLY A 310 -4.71 -26.43 12.14
C GLY A 310 -3.97 -27.58 12.80
N VAL A 311 -4.70 -28.55 13.34
CA VAL A 311 -4.17 -29.73 14.04
C VAL A 311 -4.07 -30.92 13.08
N ILE A 312 -2.92 -31.61 13.11
CA ILE A 312 -2.73 -32.89 12.41
C ILE A 312 -2.30 -33.96 13.39
N HIS A 313 -3.16 -34.95 13.64
CA HIS A 313 -2.86 -36.05 14.53
C HIS A 313 -1.79 -36.99 13.95
N PRO A 314 -1.08 -37.76 14.82
CA PRO A 314 -0.08 -38.72 14.41
C PRO A 314 -0.57 -39.67 13.32
N GLY A 315 0.23 -39.85 12.26
CA GLY A 315 -0.07 -40.73 11.13
C GLY A 315 -1.19 -40.27 10.21
N ASN A 316 -1.80 -39.10 10.47
CA ASN A 316 -2.89 -38.57 9.65
C ASN A 316 -2.39 -37.57 8.58
N ASN A 317 -3.21 -37.40 7.58
CA ASN A 317 -3.04 -36.42 6.52
C ASN A 317 -4.07 -35.31 6.66
N LEU A 318 -3.70 -34.12 6.23
CA LEU A 318 -4.59 -32.98 6.07
C LEU A 318 -4.46 -32.45 4.64
N THR A 319 -5.58 -32.16 3.99
CA THR A 319 -5.61 -31.45 2.71
C THR A 319 -6.44 -30.19 2.87
N ARG A 320 -5.89 -29.05 2.44
CA ARG A 320 -6.59 -27.77 2.40
C ARG A 320 -6.48 -27.16 1.02
N ILE A 321 -7.54 -26.47 0.61
CA ILE A 321 -7.60 -25.73 -0.63
C ILE A 321 -7.92 -24.29 -0.30
N PHE A 322 -7.11 -23.37 -0.82
CA PHE A 322 -7.23 -21.93 -0.59
C PHE A 322 -7.39 -21.21 -1.91
N ASN A 323 -8.20 -20.16 -1.91
CA ASN A 323 -8.36 -19.28 -3.05
C ASN A 323 -7.21 -18.27 -3.08
N LEU A 324 -6.61 -18.11 -4.26
CA LEU A 324 -5.60 -17.07 -4.50
C LEU A 324 -6.12 -16.13 -5.57
N SER A 325 -5.93 -14.84 -5.36
CA SER A 325 -6.30 -13.81 -6.32
C SER A 325 -5.11 -12.91 -6.58
N ILE A 326 -4.75 -12.80 -7.86
CA ILE A 326 -3.75 -11.87 -8.33
C ILE A 326 -4.49 -10.69 -8.93
N ALA A 327 -4.07 -9.47 -8.57
CA ALA A 327 -4.76 -8.26 -9.01
C ALA A 327 -4.90 -8.20 -10.53
N PRO A 328 -6.07 -7.80 -11.05
CA PRO A 328 -6.22 -7.55 -12.47
C PRO A 328 -5.21 -6.52 -12.97
N GLY A 329 -4.57 -6.79 -14.10
CA GLY A 329 -3.57 -5.87 -14.65
C GLY A 329 -2.18 -5.99 -14.02
N SER A 330 -1.91 -7.02 -13.21
CA SER A 330 -0.55 -7.38 -12.84
C SER A 330 0.27 -7.68 -14.10
N LEU A 331 1.53 -7.24 -14.09
CA LEU A 331 2.41 -7.40 -15.25
C LEU A 331 2.85 -8.86 -15.37
N ALA A 332 3.22 -9.27 -16.59
CA ALA A 332 3.95 -10.51 -16.76
C ALA A 332 5.24 -10.48 -15.94
N SER A 333 5.44 -11.48 -15.12
CA SER A 333 6.62 -11.57 -14.25
C SER A 333 6.88 -13.03 -13.86
N VAL A 334 8.11 -13.27 -13.45
CA VAL A 334 8.50 -14.47 -12.71
C VAL A 334 8.64 -14.07 -11.26
N GLU A 335 7.81 -14.63 -10.41
CA GLU A 335 7.79 -14.27 -8.99
C GLU A 335 8.36 -15.42 -8.15
N SER A 336 9.19 -15.10 -7.19
CA SER A 336 9.62 -16.08 -6.19
C SER A 336 8.42 -16.53 -5.36
N PHE A 337 8.36 -17.79 -5.02
CA PHE A 337 7.33 -18.39 -4.19
C PHE A 337 8.00 -19.32 -3.19
N ASP A 338 8.15 -18.85 -1.96
CA ASP A 338 8.69 -19.59 -0.82
C ASP A 338 7.56 -19.83 0.19
N LEU A 339 7.03 -21.05 0.18
CA LEU A 339 5.98 -21.47 1.11
C LEU A 339 6.62 -22.18 2.28
N LYS A 340 6.41 -21.66 3.50
CA LYS A 340 6.90 -22.21 4.75
C LYS A 340 5.76 -22.76 5.56
N ILE A 341 5.94 -23.94 6.14
CA ILE A 341 5.04 -24.47 7.16
C ILE A 341 5.63 -24.12 8.53
N LEU A 342 4.85 -23.40 9.29
CA LEU A 342 5.22 -22.90 10.61
C LEU A 342 4.42 -23.62 11.69
N ASP A 343 5.06 -23.88 12.81
CA ASP A 343 4.40 -24.38 14.02
C ASP A 343 3.84 -23.22 14.87
N HIS A 344 3.33 -23.53 16.06
CA HIS A 344 2.76 -22.55 16.99
C HIS A 344 3.81 -21.56 17.58
N GLU A 345 5.12 -21.89 17.50
CA GLU A 345 6.23 -21.01 17.91
C GLU A 345 6.80 -20.22 16.71
N GLU A 346 6.14 -20.29 15.54
CA GLU A 346 6.58 -19.70 14.27
C GLU A 346 7.92 -20.26 13.77
N GLN A 347 8.29 -21.45 14.20
CA GLN A 347 9.46 -22.12 13.66
C GLN A 347 9.11 -22.80 12.33
N THR A 348 9.94 -22.58 11.31
CA THR A 348 9.79 -23.30 10.04
C THR A 348 10.12 -24.76 10.21
N ILE A 349 9.13 -25.62 10.04
CA ILE A 349 9.25 -27.08 10.16
C ILE A 349 9.28 -27.82 8.83
N SER A 350 8.84 -27.17 7.76
CA SER A 350 8.91 -27.67 6.37
C SER A 350 8.71 -26.50 5.40
N GLY A 351 8.94 -26.71 4.11
CA GLY A 351 8.70 -25.68 3.11
C GLY A 351 8.98 -26.12 1.67
N LEU A 352 8.59 -25.27 0.74
CA LEU A 352 8.79 -25.43 -0.70
C LEU A 352 9.23 -24.08 -1.28
N GLN A 353 10.31 -24.09 -2.06
CA GLN A 353 10.74 -22.93 -2.84
C GLN A 353 10.58 -23.21 -4.33
N THR A 354 9.95 -22.29 -5.04
CA THR A 354 9.77 -22.37 -6.49
C THR A 354 9.57 -20.98 -7.08
N HIS A 355 9.29 -20.90 -8.37
CA HIS A 355 8.91 -19.68 -9.06
C HIS A 355 7.55 -19.86 -9.71
N LEU A 356 6.78 -18.77 -9.75
CA LEU A 356 5.49 -18.70 -10.41
C LEU A 356 5.55 -17.72 -11.56
N LEU A 357 4.99 -18.11 -12.69
CA LEU A 357 4.93 -17.29 -13.90
C LEU A 357 3.60 -16.55 -13.98
N PHE A 358 3.63 -15.23 -14.06
CA PHE A 358 2.43 -14.44 -14.27
C PHE A 358 2.31 -14.03 -15.73
N SER A 359 1.15 -14.31 -16.35
CA SER A 359 0.84 -13.78 -17.67
C SER A 359 0.46 -12.32 -17.60
N SER A 360 0.84 -11.51 -18.59
CA SER A 360 0.27 -10.16 -18.69
C SER A 360 -1.17 -10.24 -19.12
N GLN A 361 -2.06 -9.52 -18.44
CA GLN A 361 -3.41 -9.26 -18.94
C GLN A 361 -3.46 -7.81 -19.41
N PRO A 362 -4.03 -7.54 -20.60
CA PRO A 362 -4.29 -6.16 -20.97
C PRO A 362 -5.32 -5.58 -19.99
N GLY A 363 -5.02 -4.39 -19.48
CA GLY A 363 -5.86 -3.70 -18.50
C GLY A 363 -6.79 -2.65 -19.13
N PRO A 364 -7.54 -1.92 -18.30
CA PRO A 364 -8.41 -0.87 -18.76
C PRO A 364 -7.60 0.24 -19.46
N ARG A 365 -8.11 0.69 -20.60
CA ARG A 365 -7.57 1.81 -21.36
C ARG A 365 -8.61 2.92 -21.41
N PHE A 366 -8.21 4.11 -21.02
CA PHE A 366 -9.10 5.24 -20.86
C PHE A 366 -8.95 6.25 -21.99
N SER A 367 -10.04 6.98 -22.24
CA SER A 367 -10.05 8.23 -22.95
C SER A 367 -10.98 9.21 -22.23
N PHE A 368 -10.79 10.51 -22.40
CA PHE A 368 -11.64 11.50 -21.76
C PHE A 368 -11.85 12.74 -22.62
N THR A 369 -12.95 13.45 -22.37
CA THR A 369 -13.16 14.84 -22.75
C THR A 369 -13.27 15.70 -21.51
N ALA A 370 -12.87 16.95 -21.61
CA ALA A 370 -12.93 17.90 -20.50
C ALA A 370 -13.51 19.23 -20.99
N GLU A 371 -14.45 19.77 -20.23
CA GLU A 371 -15.09 21.07 -20.46
C GLU A 371 -14.96 21.92 -19.21
N MET A 372 -14.70 23.21 -19.38
CA MET A 372 -14.59 24.14 -18.25
C MET A 372 -15.78 25.10 -18.25
N HIS A 373 -16.38 25.28 -17.09
CA HIS A 373 -17.55 26.12 -16.86
C HIS A 373 -17.28 27.12 -15.74
N ASP A 374 -17.72 28.35 -15.96
CA ASP A 374 -17.64 29.48 -15.01
C ASP A 374 -18.97 30.26 -14.91
N ASP A 375 -20.04 29.75 -15.52
CA ASP A 375 -21.34 30.38 -15.74
C ASP A 375 -22.36 30.16 -14.60
N GLY A 376 -21.96 29.58 -13.50
CA GLY A 376 -22.81 29.21 -12.36
C GLY A 376 -23.33 27.78 -12.38
N ASP A 377 -23.15 27.06 -13.50
CA ASP A 377 -23.46 25.64 -13.59
C ASP A 377 -22.40 24.79 -12.89
N TRP A 378 -22.78 23.62 -12.42
CA TRP A 378 -21.87 22.62 -11.82
C TRP A 378 -21.08 23.12 -10.60
N GLU A 379 -21.62 24.04 -9.80
CA GLU A 379 -20.97 24.71 -8.67
C GLU A 379 -19.87 25.71 -9.08
N SER A 380 -19.78 26.09 -10.35
CA SER A 380 -18.90 27.16 -10.81
C SER A 380 -19.40 28.54 -10.35
N GLN A 381 -18.50 29.52 -10.29
CA GLN A 381 -18.80 30.92 -9.96
C GLN A 381 -17.86 31.82 -10.75
N GLY A 382 -18.37 32.50 -11.75
CA GLY A 382 -17.61 33.37 -12.63
C GLY A 382 -18.51 34.26 -13.47
N ASN A 383 -17.97 34.83 -14.53
CA ASN A 383 -18.65 35.77 -15.38
C ASN A 383 -19.27 35.11 -16.63
N GLY A 384 -19.05 33.83 -16.86
CA GLY A 384 -19.62 33.02 -17.95
C GLY A 384 -18.94 33.25 -19.31
N ASP A 385 -17.72 33.82 -19.33
CA ASP A 385 -17.02 34.09 -20.58
C ASP A 385 -16.09 32.92 -21.03
N GLY A 386 -15.99 31.87 -20.24
CA GLY A 386 -15.21 30.67 -20.51
C GLY A 386 -13.71 30.86 -20.36
N ARG A 387 -13.25 31.95 -19.75
CA ARG A 387 -11.86 32.22 -19.48
C ARG A 387 -11.56 32.02 -18.02
N VAL A 388 -10.31 31.77 -17.72
CA VAL A 388 -9.85 31.61 -16.35
C VAL A 388 -9.43 32.96 -15.78
N ASP A 389 -10.26 33.54 -14.92
CA ASP A 389 -10.02 34.82 -14.29
C ASP A 389 -9.77 34.72 -12.78
N PRO A 390 -8.96 35.66 -12.23
CA PRO A 390 -8.74 35.73 -10.79
C PRO A 390 -10.04 35.99 -10.02
N GLY A 391 -10.22 35.26 -8.91
CA GLY A 391 -11.40 35.36 -8.05
C GLY A 391 -12.49 34.34 -8.36
N GLU A 392 -12.42 33.64 -9.47
CA GLU A 392 -13.45 32.72 -9.93
C GLU A 392 -13.27 31.28 -9.43
N THR A 393 -14.37 30.54 -9.47
CA THR A 393 -14.41 29.09 -9.26
C THR A 393 -14.88 28.43 -10.55
N HIS A 394 -14.03 27.59 -11.13
CA HIS A 394 -14.34 26.86 -12.34
C HIS A 394 -14.71 25.41 -12.05
N ALA A 395 -15.74 24.93 -12.72
CA ALA A 395 -16.09 23.52 -12.79
C ALA A 395 -15.44 22.89 -14.03
N ILE A 396 -14.67 21.81 -13.84
CA ILE A 396 -14.10 21.04 -14.93
C ILE A 396 -14.89 19.75 -15.03
N ARG A 397 -15.75 19.65 -16.03
CA ARG A 397 -16.54 18.47 -16.31
C ARG A 397 -15.71 17.49 -17.10
N ILE A 398 -15.54 16.29 -16.58
CA ILE A 398 -14.79 15.21 -17.23
C ILE A 398 -15.75 14.09 -17.61
N ARG A 399 -15.78 13.73 -18.88
CA ARG A 399 -16.41 12.50 -19.35
C ARG A 399 -15.33 11.48 -19.64
N LEU A 400 -15.26 10.45 -18.81
CA LEU A 400 -14.27 9.38 -18.87
C LEU A 400 -14.88 8.14 -19.50
N ASN A 401 -14.22 7.60 -20.54
CA ASN A 401 -14.64 6.35 -21.20
C ASN A 401 -13.61 5.26 -20.97
N ASN A 402 -14.08 4.02 -20.86
CA ASN A 402 -13.25 2.83 -20.92
C ASN A 402 -13.27 2.27 -22.35
N GLU A 403 -12.17 2.43 -23.07
CA GLU A 403 -12.01 2.02 -24.48
C GLU A 403 -11.52 0.58 -24.65
N SER A 404 -11.26 -0.11 -23.54
CA SER A 404 -10.77 -1.49 -23.57
C SER A 404 -11.92 -2.50 -23.47
N GLY A 405 -11.60 -3.78 -23.68
CA GLY A 405 -12.49 -4.90 -23.37
C GLY A 405 -12.47 -5.32 -21.88
N TYR A 406 -11.78 -4.59 -21.01
CA TYR A 406 -11.55 -4.97 -19.60
C TYR A 406 -12.21 -3.97 -18.65
N VAL A 407 -12.77 -4.50 -17.56
CA VAL A 407 -13.38 -3.69 -16.52
C VAL A 407 -12.29 -2.94 -15.74
N SER A 408 -12.51 -1.66 -15.46
CA SER A 408 -11.77 -0.95 -14.42
C SER A 408 -12.52 -1.09 -13.10
N SER A 409 -11.93 -1.77 -12.13
CA SER A 409 -12.63 -2.12 -10.88
C SER A 409 -12.71 -0.95 -9.90
N LYS A 410 -11.65 -0.13 -9.85
CA LYS A 410 -11.55 1.01 -8.92
C LYS A 410 -10.98 2.24 -9.63
N THR A 411 -11.77 2.80 -10.52
CA THR A 411 -11.38 3.99 -11.30
C THR A 411 -11.18 5.21 -10.39
N LEU A 412 -10.01 5.83 -10.49
CA LEU A 412 -9.64 7.05 -9.77
C LEU A 412 -9.37 8.17 -10.74
N LEU A 413 -10.01 9.29 -10.52
CA LEU A 413 -9.75 10.59 -11.14
C LEU A 413 -9.08 11.50 -10.10
N ARG A 414 -7.92 12.08 -10.43
CA ARG A 414 -7.18 12.94 -9.52
C ARG A 414 -6.61 14.15 -10.24
N LEU A 415 -7.03 15.34 -9.79
CA LEU A 415 -6.48 16.62 -10.21
C LEU A 415 -5.50 17.13 -9.15
N THR A 416 -4.30 17.52 -9.55
CA THR A 416 -3.27 18.07 -8.66
C THR A 416 -2.67 19.32 -9.28
N ARG A 417 -2.26 20.26 -8.42
CA ARG A 417 -1.52 21.44 -8.82
C ARG A 417 -0.04 21.10 -8.95
N LEU A 418 0.56 21.47 -10.08
CA LEU A 418 2.00 21.36 -10.30
C LEU A 418 2.74 22.65 -9.93
N SER A 419 2.12 23.81 -10.18
CA SER A 419 2.69 25.11 -9.85
C SER A 419 1.57 26.12 -9.55
N GLY A 420 1.93 27.23 -8.88
CA GLY A 420 1.05 28.37 -8.67
C GLY A 420 0.24 28.33 -7.36
N THR A 421 -0.83 29.13 -7.30
CA THR A 421 -1.61 29.42 -6.10
C THR A 421 -3.03 28.87 -6.11
N ILE A 422 -3.45 28.22 -7.19
CA ILE A 422 -4.80 27.65 -7.36
C ILE A 422 -5.15 26.72 -6.19
N ARG A 423 -6.39 26.80 -5.74
CA ARG A 423 -6.98 25.86 -4.81
C ARG A 423 -7.81 24.83 -5.58
N ILE A 424 -7.84 23.60 -5.09
CA ILE A 424 -8.58 22.50 -5.71
C ILE A 424 -9.56 21.95 -4.65
N PRO A 425 -10.75 22.55 -4.51
CA PRO A 425 -11.75 22.10 -3.52
C PRO A 425 -12.23 20.68 -3.76
N ARG A 426 -12.37 20.29 -5.04
CA ARG A 426 -12.74 18.93 -5.44
C ARG A 426 -11.79 18.43 -6.53
N GLY A 427 -10.74 17.73 -6.14
CA GLY A 427 -9.68 17.24 -7.03
C GLY A 427 -9.47 15.73 -7.02
N ARG A 428 -10.23 14.97 -6.22
CA ARG A 428 -10.10 13.52 -6.14
C ARG A 428 -11.45 12.85 -6.08
N ILE A 429 -11.74 12.03 -7.09
CA ILE A 429 -13.02 11.33 -7.23
C ILE A 429 -12.73 9.85 -7.44
N ARG A 430 -13.35 9.02 -6.62
CA ARG A 430 -13.38 7.57 -6.80
C ARG A 430 -14.66 7.22 -7.54
N MET A 431 -14.53 6.83 -8.78
CA MET A 431 -15.67 6.55 -9.68
C MET A 431 -16.19 5.11 -9.56
N GLY A 432 -15.44 4.25 -8.83
CA GLY A 432 -15.78 2.84 -8.72
C GLY A 432 -15.52 2.07 -10.00
N GLU A 433 -16.42 1.11 -10.31
CA GLU A 433 -16.34 0.24 -11.46
C GLU A 433 -16.70 0.99 -12.75
N LEU A 434 -15.88 0.84 -13.79
CA LEU A 434 -16.15 1.35 -15.13
C LEU A 434 -16.03 0.22 -16.16
N ASN A 435 -17.17 -0.23 -16.64
CA ASN A 435 -17.29 -1.35 -17.58
C ASN A 435 -16.78 -1.02 -18.99
N PRO A 436 -16.37 -2.01 -19.78
CA PRO A 436 -15.96 -1.85 -21.17
C PRO A 436 -17.01 -1.09 -22.01
N GLY A 437 -16.53 -0.09 -22.78
CA GLY A 437 -17.38 0.72 -23.65
C GLY A 437 -18.38 1.62 -22.93
N LYS A 438 -18.30 1.72 -21.60
CA LYS A 438 -19.11 2.66 -20.80
C LYS A 438 -18.33 3.90 -20.44
N TYR A 439 -19.06 4.93 -19.99
CA TYR A 439 -18.49 6.19 -19.51
C TYR A 439 -19.07 6.58 -18.15
N HIS A 440 -18.30 7.40 -17.42
CA HIS A 440 -18.74 8.17 -16.27
C HIS A 440 -18.51 9.66 -16.52
N GLU A 441 -19.36 10.49 -15.95
CA GLU A 441 -19.21 11.95 -15.95
C GLU A 441 -19.04 12.43 -14.53
N GLU A 442 -18.01 13.24 -14.31
CA GLU A 442 -17.68 13.79 -13.01
C GLU A 442 -17.22 15.23 -13.12
N THR A 443 -17.38 15.98 -12.04
CA THR A 443 -17.01 17.39 -11.98
C THR A 443 -15.93 17.61 -10.94
N LEU A 444 -14.81 18.19 -11.39
CA LEU A 444 -13.73 18.69 -10.55
C LEU A 444 -13.92 20.19 -10.34
N LEU A 445 -13.45 20.73 -9.22
CA LEU A 445 -13.55 22.17 -8.92
C LEU A 445 -12.16 22.74 -8.69
N ILE A 446 -11.89 23.86 -9.34
CA ILE A 446 -10.72 24.70 -9.08
C ILE A 446 -11.17 26.11 -8.70
N GLN A 447 -10.51 26.69 -7.73
CA GLN A 447 -10.72 28.07 -7.30
C GLN A 447 -9.47 28.88 -7.58
N ILE A 448 -9.63 29.98 -8.32
CA ILE A 448 -8.57 30.88 -8.73
C ILE A 448 -8.50 32.03 -7.73
N PRO A 449 -7.46 32.13 -6.89
CA PRO A 449 -7.31 33.27 -6.00
C PRO A 449 -7.15 34.59 -6.78
N GLU A 450 -7.55 35.73 -6.19
CA GLU A 450 -7.41 37.05 -6.82
C GLU A 450 -5.97 37.41 -7.22
N ASN A 451 -4.98 36.80 -6.57
CA ASN A 451 -3.55 37.01 -6.84
C ASN A 451 -2.92 35.87 -7.67
N ALA A 452 -3.72 34.99 -8.24
CA ALA A 452 -3.23 33.88 -9.04
C ALA A 452 -2.63 34.38 -10.38
N LYS A 453 -1.61 33.65 -10.83
CA LYS A 453 -1.08 33.80 -12.19
C LYS A 453 -1.77 32.79 -13.10
N ILE A 454 -2.28 33.23 -14.24
CA ILE A 454 -2.98 32.38 -15.22
C ILE A 454 -2.06 31.28 -15.80
N THR A 455 -0.74 31.39 -15.61
CA THR A 455 0.26 30.39 -16.04
C THR A 455 0.39 29.19 -15.09
N ASP A 456 -0.47 29.07 -14.10
CA ASP A 456 -0.47 27.95 -13.18
C ASP A 456 -0.74 26.63 -13.92
N ARG A 457 -0.06 25.57 -13.50
CA ARG A 457 -0.12 24.26 -14.17
C ARG A 457 -0.82 23.23 -13.31
N LEU A 458 -1.65 22.44 -13.94
CA LEU A 458 -2.43 21.35 -13.35
C LEU A 458 -2.03 20.00 -13.97
N LYS A 459 -2.21 18.93 -13.21
CA LYS A 459 -2.04 17.54 -13.65
C LYS A 459 -3.28 16.74 -13.33
N LEU A 460 -3.88 16.14 -14.35
CA LEU A 460 -4.94 15.16 -14.25
C LEU A 460 -4.34 13.76 -14.36
N GLU A 461 -4.66 12.90 -13.40
CA GLU A 461 -4.33 11.49 -13.38
C GLU A 461 -5.61 10.66 -13.41
N ILE A 462 -5.70 9.72 -14.32
CA ILE A 462 -6.80 8.76 -14.45
C ILE A 462 -6.21 7.36 -14.44
N ARG A 463 -6.61 6.55 -13.48
CA ARG A 463 -6.09 5.18 -13.37
C ARG A 463 -7.08 4.24 -12.70
N ASP A 464 -6.92 2.96 -12.92
CA ASP A 464 -7.47 1.93 -12.05
C ASP A 464 -6.52 1.72 -10.85
N GLN A 465 -7.05 1.72 -9.64
CA GLN A 465 -6.25 1.55 -8.41
C GLN A 465 -5.83 0.08 -8.19
N GLU A 466 -6.53 -0.87 -8.80
CA GLU A 466 -6.22 -2.30 -8.72
C GLU A 466 -5.34 -2.79 -9.88
N SER A 467 -5.15 -1.96 -10.89
CA SER A 467 -4.25 -2.27 -12.01
C SER A 467 -2.85 -1.71 -11.77
N SER A 468 -1.84 -2.54 -12.03
CA SER A 468 -0.43 -2.11 -12.10
C SER A 468 -0.13 -1.31 -13.38
N LEU A 469 -1.05 -1.34 -14.35
CA LEU A 469 -0.88 -0.61 -15.59
C LEU A 469 -1.02 0.89 -15.35
N PRO A 470 -0.19 1.70 -15.99
CA PRO A 470 -0.30 3.13 -15.90
C PRO A 470 -1.60 3.61 -16.53
N GLY A 471 -2.22 4.57 -15.87
CA GLY A 471 -3.37 5.29 -16.42
C GLY A 471 -2.94 6.44 -17.34
N ILE A 472 -3.86 7.35 -17.60
CA ILE A 472 -3.60 8.61 -18.29
C ILE A 472 -3.01 9.62 -17.31
N VAL A 473 -1.97 10.34 -17.77
CA VAL A 473 -1.45 11.52 -17.11
C VAL A 473 -1.50 12.66 -18.12
N TYR A 474 -2.30 13.69 -17.83
CA TYR A 474 -2.44 14.88 -18.67
C TYR A 474 -2.07 16.13 -17.87
N GLN A 475 -1.26 16.99 -18.48
CA GLN A 475 -0.81 18.25 -17.88
C GLN A 475 -1.18 19.41 -18.77
N TRP A 476 -1.82 20.42 -18.21
CA TRP A 476 -2.11 21.65 -18.93
C TRP A 476 -1.83 22.89 -18.11
N SER A 477 -1.67 24.01 -18.80
CA SER A 477 -1.52 25.34 -18.23
C SER A 477 -2.83 26.11 -18.42
N LEU A 478 -3.25 26.85 -17.42
CA LEU A 478 -4.54 27.58 -17.43
C LEU A 478 -4.62 28.71 -18.44
N ASP A 479 -3.50 29.17 -19.00
CA ASP A 479 -3.44 30.11 -20.11
C ASP A 479 -3.84 29.49 -21.46
N LYS A 480 -4.07 28.17 -21.50
CA LYS A 480 -4.50 27.46 -22.69
C LYS A 480 -5.90 26.86 -22.47
N PRO A 481 -6.78 26.94 -23.47
CA PRO A 481 -8.08 26.30 -23.41
C PRO A 481 -7.90 24.78 -23.30
N LEU A 482 -8.83 24.11 -22.61
CA LEU A 482 -8.90 22.66 -22.66
C LEU A 482 -9.26 22.21 -24.08
N PRO A 483 -8.66 21.10 -24.58
CA PRO A 483 -9.02 20.58 -25.90
C PRO A 483 -10.49 20.17 -25.95
N SER A 484 -11.20 20.56 -27.02
CA SER A 484 -12.60 20.20 -27.24
C SER A 484 -12.80 18.82 -27.86
N TYR A 485 -11.72 18.08 -28.07
CA TYR A 485 -11.72 16.74 -28.64
C TYR A 485 -11.40 15.69 -27.58
N LYS A 486 -11.65 14.44 -27.94
CA LYS A 486 -11.40 13.30 -27.08
C LYS A 486 -9.89 13.08 -26.91
N LEU A 487 -9.43 13.15 -25.68
CA LEU A 487 -8.05 12.89 -25.30
C LEU A 487 -7.83 11.42 -24.97
N GLN A 488 -6.83 10.83 -25.60
CA GLN A 488 -6.37 9.45 -25.31
C GLN A 488 -4.85 9.41 -25.48
N GLY A 489 -4.18 8.56 -24.71
CA GLY A 489 -2.73 8.44 -24.85
C GLY A 489 -2.32 7.55 -26.03
N PRO A 490 -1.05 7.59 -26.39
CA PRO A 490 -0.47 6.73 -27.42
C PRO A 490 -0.74 5.25 -27.14
N VAL A 491 -0.99 4.47 -28.18
CA VAL A 491 -1.25 3.04 -28.10
C VAL A 491 0.05 2.27 -28.34
N LEU A 492 0.52 1.56 -27.32
CA LEU A 492 1.61 0.59 -27.46
C LEU A 492 1.00 -0.78 -27.78
N SER A 493 0.85 -1.10 -29.04
CA SER A 493 0.18 -2.33 -29.50
C SER A 493 1.04 -3.58 -29.35
N SER A 494 2.35 -3.43 -29.40
CA SER A 494 3.31 -4.53 -29.19
C SER A 494 4.57 -3.97 -28.55
N VAL A 495 5.05 -4.61 -27.49
CA VAL A 495 6.38 -4.41 -26.91
C VAL A 495 6.96 -5.79 -26.63
N LYS A 496 8.06 -6.14 -27.29
CA LYS A 496 8.66 -7.48 -27.22
C LYS A 496 10.17 -7.36 -27.11
N LEU A 497 10.78 -8.27 -26.37
CA LEU A 497 12.21 -8.57 -26.46
C LEU A 497 12.42 -9.67 -27.49
N VAL A 498 13.40 -9.49 -28.34
CA VAL A 498 13.79 -10.47 -29.35
C VAL A 498 15.27 -10.74 -29.18
N ASP A 499 15.60 -11.99 -28.99
CA ASP A 499 16.99 -12.44 -29.05
C ASP A 499 17.39 -12.56 -30.53
N GLU A 500 18.33 -11.75 -30.98
CA GLU A 500 18.92 -11.81 -32.31
C GLU A 500 20.28 -12.52 -32.32
N SER A 501 20.77 -12.95 -31.16
CA SER A 501 22.09 -13.57 -31.04
C SER A 501 22.06 -15.08 -31.31
N ASN A 502 23.06 -15.57 -31.99
CA ASN A 502 23.45 -16.97 -31.99
C ASN A 502 23.87 -17.38 -30.55
N PRO A 503 23.55 -18.56 -30.03
CA PRO A 503 23.58 -18.91 -28.60
C PRO A 503 24.99 -18.92 -27.93
N SER A 504 25.94 -18.15 -28.40
CA SER A 504 27.29 -18.12 -27.85
C SER A 504 27.76 -16.82 -27.20
N SER A 505 26.90 -15.78 -27.11
CA SER A 505 27.20 -14.56 -26.33
C SER A 505 25.93 -13.91 -25.81
N ALA A 506 25.46 -14.38 -24.66
CA ALA A 506 24.35 -13.82 -23.91
C ALA A 506 24.64 -12.39 -23.51
N GLU A 507 23.75 -11.45 -23.85
CA GLU A 507 23.58 -10.18 -23.14
C GLU A 507 22.91 -9.08 -23.97
N GLU A 508 22.83 -9.19 -25.31
CA GLU A 508 22.22 -8.18 -26.18
C GLU A 508 20.86 -8.64 -26.70
N TYR A 509 19.81 -8.01 -26.20
CA TYR A 509 18.45 -8.19 -26.67
C TYR A 509 18.01 -6.99 -27.51
N LEU A 510 17.08 -7.21 -28.44
CA LEU A 510 16.45 -6.14 -29.20
C LEU A 510 15.03 -5.89 -28.70
N LEU A 511 14.78 -4.75 -28.07
CA LEU A 511 13.45 -4.31 -27.69
C LEU A 511 12.73 -3.79 -28.95
N LYS A 512 11.71 -4.48 -29.41
CA LYS A 512 10.84 -4.05 -30.52
C LYS A 512 9.53 -3.51 -29.95
N ALA A 513 9.17 -2.27 -30.31
CA ALA A 513 7.93 -1.67 -29.89
C ALA A 513 7.18 -1.08 -31.09
N LYS A 514 5.86 -1.37 -31.16
CA LYS A 514 4.95 -0.80 -32.16
C LYS A 514 4.01 0.19 -31.46
N ILE A 515 4.03 1.43 -31.92
CA ILE A 515 3.39 2.58 -31.28
C ILE A 515 2.54 3.29 -32.30
N SER A 516 1.35 3.71 -31.92
CA SER A 516 0.49 4.53 -32.77
C SER A 516 -0.20 5.63 -31.99
N ASP A 517 -0.40 6.77 -32.65
CA ASP A 517 -1.18 7.88 -32.11
C ASP A 517 -1.85 8.67 -33.23
N GLN A 518 -3.08 9.18 -32.98
CA GLN A 518 -3.86 9.93 -33.96
C GLN A 518 -3.38 11.37 -34.12
N LEU A 519 -2.92 12.00 -33.06
CA LEU A 519 -2.51 13.38 -32.98
C LEU A 519 -0.99 13.55 -33.14
N GLY A 520 -0.28 12.45 -33.27
CA GLY A 520 1.15 12.37 -33.45
C GLY A 520 1.93 12.17 -32.17
N LEU A 521 3.07 11.51 -32.33
CA LEU A 521 3.99 11.17 -31.25
C LEU A 521 4.98 12.30 -31.02
N LYS A 522 5.28 12.57 -29.76
CA LYS A 522 6.29 13.55 -29.34
C LYS A 522 7.62 12.92 -29.03
N ASP A 523 7.64 12.03 -28.06
CA ASP A 523 8.87 11.37 -27.63
C ASP A 523 8.61 9.99 -27.00
N MET A 524 9.68 9.20 -26.95
CA MET A 524 9.73 7.90 -26.31
C MET A 524 10.97 7.78 -25.43
N GLN A 525 10.84 7.19 -24.27
CA GLN A 525 11.94 6.88 -23.36
C GLN A 525 11.90 5.40 -22.99
N VAL A 526 13.06 4.77 -22.95
CA VAL A 526 13.22 3.39 -22.54
C VAL A 526 14.16 3.30 -21.36
N PHE A 527 13.73 2.57 -20.35
CA PHE A 527 14.51 2.31 -19.14
C PHE A 527 14.68 0.81 -18.97
N VAL A 528 15.85 0.41 -18.52
CA VAL A 528 16.17 -0.95 -18.06
C VAL A 528 16.66 -0.84 -16.62
N ASN A 529 16.00 -1.54 -15.70
CA ASN A 529 16.33 -1.53 -14.27
C ASN A 529 16.37 -0.12 -13.64
N GLY A 530 15.56 0.80 -14.19
CA GLY A 530 15.49 2.21 -13.76
C GLY A 530 16.52 3.13 -14.42
N GLU A 531 17.48 2.59 -15.18
CA GLU A 531 18.42 3.37 -15.97
C GLU A 531 17.85 3.66 -17.36
N LYS A 532 17.90 4.92 -17.78
CA LYS A 532 17.44 5.32 -19.11
C LYS A 532 18.45 4.94 -20.17
N ILE A 533 18.10 4.00 -21.05
CA ILE A 533 18.96 3.51 -22.12
C ILE A 533 18.73 4.23 -23.45
N GLU A 534 17.52 4.76 -23.68
CA GLU A 534 17.19 5.39 -24.96
C GLU A 534 16.20 6.55 -24.81
N TYR A 535 16.32 7.55 -25.69
CA TYR A 535 15.41 8.67 -25.84
C TYR A 535 15.22 9.01 -27.32
N LEU A 536 14.04 8.82 -27.84
CA LEU A 536 13.68 9.10 -29.24
C LEU A 536 12.73 10.28 -29.31
N LEU A 537 12.99 11.19 -30.23
CA LEU A 537 12.09 12.27 -30.63
C LEU A 537 11.39 11.89 -31.93
N PHE A 538 10.10 12.11 -31.99
CA PHE A 538 9.31 11.94 -33.21
C PHE A 538 9.04 13.28 -33.87
N ASP A 539 8.64 13.23 -35.14
CA ASP A 539 8.26 14.43 -35.90
C ASP A 539 6.87 14.93 -35.45
N PRO A 540 6.77 16.08 -34.77
CA PRO A 540 5.52 16.57 -34.23
C PRO A 540 4.49 16.98 -35.28
N GLU A 541 4.90 17.14 -36.57
CA GLU A 541 3.99 17.52 -37.65
C GLU A 541 3.26 16.33 -38.29
N LYS A 542 3.61 15.11 -37.89
CA LYS A 542 2.98 13.88 -38.39
C LYS A 542 1.80 13.45 -37.52
N GLU A 543 0.60 13.63 -38.05
CA GLU A 543 -0.63 13.04 -37.50
C GLU A 543 -0.78 11.57 -37.93
N ASN A 544 -1.64 10.79 -37.24
CA ASN A 544 -1.92 9.37 -37.49
C ASN A 544 -0.64 8.53 -37.64
N GLN A 545 0.29 8.75 -36.75
CA GLN A 545 1.62 8.13 -36.80
C GLN A 545 1.57 6.72 -36.26
N GLU A 546 2.08 5.77 -37.04
CA GLU A 546 2.39 4.42 -36.59
C GLU A 546 3.89 4.18 -36.79
N VAL A 547 4.58 3.84 -35.72
CA VAL A 547 6.04 3.70 -35.71
C VAL A 547 6.40 2.36 -35.09
N GLU A 548 7.33 1.66 -35.73
CA GLU A 548 8.00 0.49 -35.15
C GLU A 548 9.45 0.89 -34.84
N VAL A 549 9.85 0.68 -33.59
CA VAL A 549 11.20 0.97 -33.11
C VAL A 549 11.91 -0.30 -32.67
N SER A 550 13.21 -0.34 -32.85
CA SER A 550 14.08 -1.42 -32.42
C SER A 550 15.26 -0.84 -31.65
N ILE A 551 15.40 -1.19 -30.37
CA ILE A 551 16.34 -0.59 -29.44
C ILE A 551 17.17 -1.70 -28.79
N PRO A 552 18.52 -1.66 -28.90
CA PRO A 552 19.38 -2.58 -28.17
C PRO A 552 19.19 -2.43 -26.66
N ALA A 553 19.08 -3.53 -25.94
CA ALA A 553 18.94 -3.57 -24.49
C ALA A 553 19.89 -4.61 -23.91
N THR A 554 20.79 -4.20 -23.02
CA THR A 554 21.62 -5.10 -22.24
C THR A 554 20.91 -5.47 -20.97
N LEU A 555 20.80 -6.77 -20.69
CA LEU A 555 20.07 -7.29 -19.54
C LEU A 555 21.04 -7.97 -18.57
N GLU A 556 20.76 -7.83 -17.27
CA GLU A 556 21.51 -8.49 -16.21
C GLU A 556 21.13 -9.98 -16.11
N GLU A 557 22.01 -10.81 -15.57
CA GLU A 557 21.71 -12.21 -15.21
C GLU A 557 20.78 -12.29 -13.99
N SER A 558 19.59 -11.73 -14.12
CA SER A 558 18.59 -11.68 -13.03
C SER A 558 17.26 -11.19 -13.57
N GLN A 559 16.36 -10.79 -12.70
CA GLN A 559 15.14 -10.12 -13.08
C GLN A 559 15.45 -8.72 -13.62
N ASN A 560 15.00 -8.47 -14.85
CA ASN A 560 15.10 -7.18 -15.51
C ASN A 560 13.74 -6.54 -15.63
N ARG A 561 13.66 -5.24 -15.35
CA ARG A 561 12.48 -4.41 -15.53
C ARG A 561 12.70 -3.43 -16.66
N ILE A 562 11.95 -3.58 -17.74
CA ILE A 562 12.02 -2.71 -18.91
C ILE A 562 10.77 -1.84 -18.93
N GLU A 563 10.95 -0.53 -19.01
CA GLU A 563 9.86 0.44 -19.08
C GLU A 563 9.96 1.23 -20.38
N VAL A 564 8.86 1.26 -21.12
CA VAL A 564 8.71 2.03 -22.33
C VAL A 564 7.67 3.12 -22.08
N HIS A 565 8.10 4.36 -22.08
CA HIS A 565 7.26 5.54 -21.89
C HIS A 565 7.13 6.27 -23.20
N VAL A 566 5.92 6.54 -23.65
CA VAL A 566 5.62 7.27 -24.89
C VAL A 566 4.72 8.44 -24.58
N ARG A 567 5.01 9.58 -25.18
CA ARG A 567 4.24 10.79 -25.02
C ARG A 567 3.80 11.32 -26.39
N ASP A 568 2.54 11.74 -26.49
CA ASP A 568 1.99 12.39 -27.66
C ASP A 568 2.24 13.91 -27.68
N ASN A 569 1.76 14.58 -28.74
CA ASN A 569 1.88 16.02 -28.90
C ASN A 569 1.05 16.81 -27.89
N ASP A 570 -0.02 16.24 -27.34
CA ASP A 570 -0.82 16.84 -26.27
C ASP A 570 -0.16 16.69 -24.89
N GLY A 571 0.92 15.91 -24.80
CA GLY A 571 1.64 15.64 -23.57
C GLY A 571 1.02 14.52 -22.72
N ILE A 572 0.10 13.73 -23.29
CA ILE A 572 -0.44 12.54 -22.64
C ILE A 572 0.62 11.44 -22.73
N GLN A 573 0.88 10.81 -21.61
CA GLN A 573 1.85 9.74 -21.52
C GLN A 573 1.16 8.39 -21.41
N SER A 574 1.58 7.44 -22.23
CA SER A 574 1.34 6.02 -22.08
C SER A 574 2.62 5.28 -21.75
N GLN A 575 2.49 4.18 -21.08
CA GLN A 575 3.64 3.42 -20.58
C GLN A 575 3.37 1.92 -20.70
N ARG A 576 4.41 1.16 -21.02
CA ARG A 576 4.42 -0.30 -20.97
C ARG A 576 5.58 -0.76 -20.12
N ILE A 577 5.34 -1.77 -19.28
CA ILE A 577 6.37 -2.36 -18.44
C ILE A 577 6.44 -3.84 -18.81
N LEU A 578 7.66 -4.31 -19.03
CA LEU A 578 7.99 -5.72 -19.19
C LEU A 578 8.91 -6.11 -18.04
N ASN A 579 8.62 -7.20 -17.37
CA ASN A 579 9.59 -7.87 -16.51
C ASN A 579 10.11 -9.09 -17.26
N PHE A 580 11.41 -9.20 -17.34
CA PHE A 580 12.11 -10.25 -18.05
C PHE A 580 13.13 -10.89 -17.12
N TRP A 581 13.15 -12.20 -17.10
CA TRP A 581 14.10 -12.95 -16.30
C TRP A 581 15.14 -13.56 -17.23
N ASN A 582 16.39 -13.16 -17.08
CA ASN A 582 17.52 -13.73 -17.79
C ASN A 582 18.17 -14.82 -16.91
N TRP A 583 17.93 -16.07 -17.27
CA TRP A 583 18.45 -17.23 -16.53
C TRP A 583 19.48 -17.98 -17.36
N ASN A 584 20.68 -18.14 -16.85
CA ASN A 584 21.74 -18.98 -17.44
C ASN A 584 21.58 -20.46 -17.03
N GLY A 585 20.46 -21.06 -17.28
CA GLY A 585 20.20 -22.49 -17.12
C GLY A 585 19.41 -23.00 -18.32
N ASP A 586 19.60 -24.25 -18.72
CA ASP A 586 19.16 -24.87 -19.96
C ASP A 586 17.66 -24.75 -20.34
N ASP A 587 16.89 -23.90 -19.69
CA ASP A 587 15.47 -23.65 -19.94
C ASP A 587 15.21 -22.16 -20.24
N GLU A 588 15.12 -21.83 -21.52
CA GLU A 588 14.64 -20.52 -22.00
C GLU A 588 13.14 -20.33 -21.71
N VAL A 589 12.81 -19.48 -20.72
CA VAL A 589 11.42 -19.04 -20.51
C VAL A 589 11.19 -17.70 -21.21
N THR A 590 10.78 -17.73 -22.44
CA THR A 590 10.37 -16.51 -23.17
C THR A 590 8.93 -16.17 -22.86
N LEU A 591 8.68 -15.19 -21.97
CA LEU A 591 7.34 -14.66 -21.72
C LEU A 591 6.92 -13.74 -22.87
N SER A 592 6.31 -14.28 -23.92
CA SER A 592 5.66 -13.45 -24.95
C SER A 592 4.40 -12.83 -24.38
N GLY A 593 4.43 -11.49 -24.15
CA GLY A 593 3.22 -10.73 -23.87
C GLY A 593 2.31 -10.79 -25.10
N SER A 594 1.24 -11.56 -25.04
CA SER A 594 0.20 -11.56 -26.07
C SER A 594 -0.55 -10.23 -26.05
N SER A 595 -0.69 -9.64 -27.22
CA SER A 595 -1.41 -8.41 -27.62
C SER A 595 -2.82 -8.27 -27.05
#